data_d090c156fef21b67b3c5f57dfed96457
#
_entry.id   d090c156fef21b67b3c5f57dfed96457
#
_cell.length_a   1.000
_cell.length_b   1.000
_cell.length_c   1.000
_cell.angle_alpha   90.00
_cell.angle_beta   90.00
_cell.angle_gamma   90.00
#
_symmetry.space_group_name_H-M   'P 1'
#
loop_
_entity.id
_entity.type
_entity.pdbx_description
1 polymer ?
#
loop_
_entity_poly.entity_id
_entity_poly.type
_entity_poly.pdbx_seq_one_letter_code
_entity_poly.pdbx_strand_id
1 'polypeptide(L)'
;MKSNYKSLKAREKASKHYARGVRKLSKELEEMNETKYRAGPNECLYGLINDLWNYWGKGWILPMLKYNIEITRQGNVFIVERGENGNN
;
A
#
# COMPACT_ATOMS: atom_id res chain seq x y z
N MET A 1 -17.77 3.62 21.45
CA MET A 1 -17.56 3.23 20.86
C MET A 1 -16.87 2.38 20.68
N LYS A 2 -16.90 1.89 20.31
CA LYS A 2 -16.20 1.10 20.19
C LYS A 2 -15.49 1.08 19.08
N SER A 3 -14.33 1.13 18.95
CA SER A 3 -13.61 1.15 17.79
C SER A 3 -13.55 -0.19 17.20
N ASN A 4 -13.21 -0.29 15.96
CA ASN A 4 -13.05 -1.53 15.32
C ASN A 4 -11.87 -2.28 15.86
N TYR A 5 -10.96 -1.61 16.51
CA TYR A 5 -9.83 -2.25 17.11
C TYR A 5 -10.09 -2.36 18.58
N LYS A 6 -10.22 -3.55 19.04
CA LYS A 6 -10.56 -3.72 20.40
C LYS A 6 -9.42 -3.44 21.30
N SER A 7 -8.20 -3.39 20.79
CA SER A 7 -7.06 -3.13 21.64
C SER A 7 -5.97 -2.48 20.84
N LEU A 8 -5.05 -1.84 21.55
CA LEU A 8 -3.89 -1.24 20.93
C LEU A 8 -3.00 -2.31 20.31
N LYS A 9 -2.99 -3.48 20.89
CA LYS A 9 -2.21 -4.56 20.36
C LYS A 9 -2.67 -4.95 18.98
N ALA A 10 -3.97 -5.08 18.78
CA ALA A 10 -4.50 -5.43 17.48
C ALA A 10 -4.17 -4.37 16.46
N ARG A 11 -4.22 -3.11 16.89
CA ARG A 11 -3.92 -2.01 16.01
C ARG A 11 -2.46 -2.00 15.61
N GLU A 12 -1.59 -2.25 16.58
CA GLU A 12 -0.16 -2.31 16.29
C GLU A 12 0.16 -3.43 15.32
N LYS A 13 -0.48 -4.56 15.51
CA LYS A 13 -0.24 -5.71 14.65
C LYS A 13 -0.67 -5.40 13.22
N ALA A 14 -1.83 -4.79 13.07
CA ALA A 14 -2.31 -4.43 11.75
C ALA A 14 -1.42 -3.38 11.10
N SER A 15 -0.92 -2.44 11.90
CA SER A 15 -0.04 -1.41 11.38
C SER A 15 1.28 -2.00 10.88
N LYS A 16 1.81 -2.98 11.57
CA LYS A 16 3.03 -3.64 11.14
C LYS A 16 2.81 -4.40 9.84
N HIS A 17 1.65 -5.04 9.74
CA HIS A 17 1.29 -5.76 8.54
C HIS A 17 1.21 -4.81 7.34
N TYR A 18 0.61 -3.66 7.56
CA TYR A 18 0.49 -2.65 6.52
C TYR A 18 1.87 -2.15 6.07
N ALA A 19 2.72 -1.83 7.04
CA ALA A 19 4.05 -1.35 6.73
C ALA A 19 4.86 -2.39 5.97
N ARG A 20 4.71 -3.64 6.35
CA ARG A 20 5.41 -4.72 5.67
C ARG A 20 4.93 -4.84 4.22
N GLY A 21 3.63 -4.70 4.02
CA GLY A 21 3.05 -4.76 2.68
C GLY A 21 3.52 -3.63 1.80
N VAL A 22 3.59 -2.42 2.36
CA VAL A 22 4.05 -1.28 1.59
C VAL A 22 5.51 -1.47 1.20
N ARG A 23 6.33 -1.97 2.11
CA ARG A 23 7.73 -2.19 1.81
C ARG A 23 7.89 -3.25 0.73
N LYS A 24 7.08 -4.30 0.80
CA LYS A 24 7.13 -5.34 -0.21
C LYS A 24 6.74 -4.79 -1.58
N LEU A 25 5.68 -3.98 -1.63
CA LEU A 25 5.25 -3.39 -2.89
C LEU A 25 6.32 -2.48 -3.45
N SER A 26 6.94 -1.67 -2.62
CA SER A 26 7.99 -0.78 -3.06
C SER A 26 9.15 -1.57 -3.67
N LYS A 27 9.52 -2.66 -3.03
CA LYS A 27 10.61 -3.48 -3.52
C LYS A 27 10.26 -4.13 -4.85
N GLU A 28 9.02 -4.60 -5.00
CA GLU A 28 8.60 -5.21 -6.25
C GLU A 28 8.66 -4.21 -7.40
N LEU A 29 8.21 -2.98 -7.14
CA LEU A 29 8.26 -1.97 -8.19
C LEU A 29 9.69 -1.61 -8.54
N GLU A 30 10.56 -1.57 -7.55
CA GLU A 30 11.96 -1.32 -7.80
C GLU A 30 12.57 -2.39 -8.69
N GLU A 31 12.26 -3.64 -8.37
CA GLU A 31 12.82 -4.76 -9.13
C GLU A 31 12.31 -4.79 -10.56
N MET A 32 11.08 -4.31 -10.77
CA MET A 32 10.52 -4.21 -12.10
C MET A 32 10.97 -2.94 -12.81
N ASN A 33 11.66 -2.05 -12.09
CA ASN A 33 12.07 -0.78 -12.61
C ASN A 33 10.88 0.03 -13.12
N GLU A 34 9.78 -0.01 -12.39
CA GLU A 34 8.57 0.67 -12.78
C GLU A 34 8.30 1.82 -11.83
N THR A 35 7.92 2.96 -12.38
CA THR A 35 7.46 4.06 -11.56
C THR A 35 5.95 4.14 -11.55
N LYS A 36 5.30 3.45 -12.46
CA LYS A 36 3.85 3.42 -12.51
C LYS A 36 3.42 2.01 -12.89
N TYR A 37 2.55 1.43 -12.11
CA TYR A 37 2.13 0.05 -12.29
C TYR A 37 0.61 -0.02 -12.29
N ARG A 38 0.05 -0.66 -13.29
CA ARG A 38 -1.38 -0.82 -13.38
C ARG A 38 -1.72 -2.25 -13.03
N ALA A 39 -2.51 -2.43 -11.99
CA ALA A 39 -2.84 -3.75 -11.50
C ALA A 39 -4.31 -4.06 -11.68
N GLY A 40 -4.61 -4.95 -12.60
CA GLY A 40 -5.96 -5.46 -12.74
C GLY A 40 -6.13 -6.70 -11.88
N PRO A 41 -7.34 -7.26 -11.83
CA PRO A 41 -7.62 -8.37 -10.93
C PRO A 41 -6.77 -9.62 -11.19
N ASN A 42 -6.22 -9.75 -12.39
CA ASN A 42 -5.42 -10.93 -12.72
C ASN A 42 -3.93 -10.72 -12.47
N GLU A 43 -3.53 -9.54 -12.03
CA GLU A 43 -2.12 -9.28 -11.81
C GLU A 43 -1.65 -9.87 -10.50
N CYS A 44 -0.40 -10.26 -10.47
CA CYS A 44 0.13 -10.88 -9.28
C CYS A 44 0.05 -10.01 -8.05
N LEU A 45 0.25 -8.71 -8.21
CA LEU A 45 0.27 -7.81 -7.08
C LEU A 45 -1.10 -7.28 -6.70
N TYR A 46 -2.14 -7.70 -7.41
CA TYR A 46 -3.48 -7.15 -7.17
C TYR A 46 -3.92 -7.35 -5.72
N GLY A 47 -3.74 -8.54 -5.20
CA GLY A 47 -4.16 -8.85 -3.84
C GLY A 47 -3.47 -7.98 -2.82
N LEU A 48 -2.15 -7.81 -2.98
CA LEU A 48 -1.39 -6.99 -2.08
C LEU A 48 -1.85 -5.53 -2.16
N ILE A 49 -2.04 -5.03 -3.36
CA ILE A 49 -2.45 -3.64 -3.56
C ILE A 49 -3.84 -3.40 -3.00
N ASN A 50 -4.75 -4.36 -3.22
CA ASN A 50 -6.10 -4.24 -2.71
C ASN A 50 -6.10 -4.20 -1.18
N ASP A 51 -5.27 -5.01 -0.58
CA ASP A 51 -5.14 -5.03 0.85
C ASP A 51 -4.65 -3.68 1.37
N LEU A 52 -3.62 -3.14 0.74
CA LEU A 52 -3.09 -1.84 1.12
C LEU A 52 -4.11 -0.73 0.91
N TRP A 53 -4.90 -0.84 -0.13
CA TRP A 53 -5.95 0.14 -0.38
C TRP A 53 -6.95 0.18 0.77
N ASN A 54 -7.27 -0.99 1.31
CA ASN A 54 -8.17 -1.06 2.45
C ASN A 54 -7.60 -0.38 3.68
N TYR A 55 -6.28 -0.51 3.88
CA TYR A 55 -5.63 0.16 5.00
C TYR A 55 -5.56 1.67 4.76
N TRP A 56 -5.37 2.07 3.51
CA TRP A 56 -5.37 3.48 3.16
C TRP A 56 -6.71 4.09 3.54
N GLY A 57 -7.82 3.40 3.23
CA GLY A 57 -9.14 3.88 3.55
C GLY A 57 -9.36 4.04 5.05
N LYS A 58 -8.51 3.43 5.85
CA LYS A 58 -8.58 3.56 7.28
C LYS A 58 -7.58 4.59 7.83
N GLY A 59 -6.95 5.32 6.95
CA GLY A 59 -6.05 6.39 7.37
C GLY A 59 -4.63 5.98 7.66
N TRP A 60 -4.22 4.81 7.23
CA TRP A 60 -2.89 4.32 7.52
C TRP A 60 -1.95 4.58 6.35
N ILE A 61 -1.69 5.86 6.09
CA ILE A 61 -0.95 6.26 4.91
C ILE A 61 0.52 6.61 5.15
N LEU A 62 0.92 6.76 6.41
CA LEU A 62 2.30 7.16 6.69
C LEU A 62 3.36 6.27 6.06
N PRO A 63 3.25 4.94 6.17
CA PRO A 63 4.25 4.09 5.51
C PRO A 63 4.30 4.28 4.01
N MET A 64 3.16 4.56 3.39
CA MET A 64 3.17 4.80 1.95
C MET A 64 3.89 6.08 1.62
N LEU A 65 3.68 7.12 2.43
CA LEU A 65 4.40 8.37 2.22
C LEU A 65 5.90 8.17 2.38
N LYS A 66 6.28 7.38 3.36
CA LYS A 66 7.67 7.11 3.60
C LYS A 66 8.35 6.48 2.39
N TYR A 67 7.63 5.61 1.69
CA TYR A 67 8.18 4.93 0.52
C TYR A 67 7.79 5.63 -0.78
N ASN A 68 7.13 6.80 -0.65
CA ASN A 68 6.79 7.61 -1.82
C ASN A 68 5.89 6.86 -2.78
N ILE A 69 4.93 6.14 -2.25
CA ILE A 69 4.00 5.36 -3.05
C ILE A 69 2.61 5.92 -2.92
N GLU A 70 1.91 5.95 -4.02
CA GLU A 70 0.52 6.38 -4.04
C GLU A 70 -0.30 5.37 -4.81
N ILE A 71 -1.46 5.00 -4.29
CA ILE A 71 -2.36 4.07 -4.94
C ILE A 71 -3.65 4.79 -5.26
N THR A 72 -4.09 4.67 -6.52
CA THR A 72 -5.35 5.24 -6.96
C THR A 72 -6.20 4.10 -7.52
N ARG A 73 -7.48 4.14 -7.26
CA ARG A 73 -8.37 3.11 -7.76
C ARG A 73 -9.21 3.65 -8.91
N GLN A 74 -9.27 2.88 -9.99
CA GLN A 74 -10.10 3.24 -11.13
C GLN A 74 -10.93 2.00 -11.45
N GLY A 75 -12.18 1.98 -10.97
CA GLY A 75 -13.03 0.81 -11.15
C GLY A 75 -12.45 -0.35 -10.37
N ASN A 76 -12.16 -1.44 -11.06
CA ASN A 76 -11.53 -2.59 -10.41
C ASN A 76 -10.07 -2.70 -10.77
N VAL A 77 -9.46 -1.58 -11.14
CA VAL A 77 -8.04 -1.54 -11.45
C VAL A 77 -7.38 -0.55 -10.51
N PHE A 78 -6.20 -0.88 -10.05
CA PHE A 78 -5.43 0.04 -9.21
C PHE A 78 -4.26 0.57 -10.01
N ILE A 79 -3.96 1.86 -9.81
CA ILE A 79 -2.79 2.49 -10.38
C ILE A 79 -1.86 2.81 -9.22
N VAL A 80 -0.67 2.27 -9.27
CA VAL A 80 0.32 2.49 -8.23
C VAL A 80 1.43 3.33 -8.81
N GLU A 81 1.74 4.44 -8.17
CA GLU A 81 2.82 5.29 -8.62
C GLU A 81 3.87 5.41 -7.53
N ARG A 82 5.11 5.30 -7.93
CA ARG A 82 6.23 5.46 -7.03
C ARG A 82 6.94 6.73 -7.43
N GLY A 83 7.00 7.70 -6.51
CA GLY A 83 7.64 8.96 -6.82
C GLY A 83 9.13 8.79 -6.95
N GLU A 84 9.75 9.85 -7.53
CA GLU A 84 11.15 9.84 -7.67
C GLU A 84 11.77 9.99 -6.33
N ASN A 85 12.76 9.29 -6.06
CA ASN A 85 13.34 9.35 -4.87
C ASN A 85 14.16 10.45 -4.68
N GLY A 86 14.50 10.91 -5.39
CA GLY A 86 15.09 12.05 -5.28
C GLY A 86 15.75 12.41 -4.11
N ASN A 87 15.67 12.27 -4.05
CA ASN A 87 15.90 12.59 -3.31
C ASN A 87 15.87 12.82 -2.79
N ASN A 88 15.69 12.75 -2.78
CA ASN A 88 15.50 12.82 -2.35
C ASN A 88 15.53 12.75 -2.07
#